data_9868eebafae284b8d2859dab34441171
#
_entry.id   9868eebafae284b8d2859dab34441171
#
_cell.length_a   1.000
_cell.length_b   1.000
_cell.length_c   1.000
_cell.angle_alpha   90.00
_cell.angle_beta   90.00
_cell.angle_gamma   90.00
#
_symmetry.space_group_name_H-M   'P 1'
#
loop_
_entity.id
_entity.type
_entity.pdbx_description
1 polymer ?
#
loop_
_entity_poly.entity_id
_entity_poly.type
_entity_poly.pdbx_seq_one_letter_code
_entity_poly.pdbx_strand_id
1 'polypeptide(L)'
;MTSFVVAKFGGTSVADYDAMNRSADVVLADPDTRLVVLSASAGVTNLLVALAEGLEASERQAKLEALHKIQFDILSRLRDPSVISEEIERLLENIITLAEAASLATSTALTDELVSHGELMSTLLFVEVLRERNVDSLWFDVRK
;
A
#
# COMPACT_ATOMS: atom_id res chain seq x y z
N MET A 1 17.54 -18.17 -24.37
CA MET A 1 16.34 -18.21 -23.50
C MET A 1 16.49 -17.17 -22.41
N THR A 2 15.48 -16.32 -22.29
CA THR A 2 15.49 -15.32 -21.23
C THR A 2 14.68 -15.84 -20.03
N SER A 3 15.25 -15.74 -18.85
CA SER A 3 14.55 -16.02 -17.62
C SER A 3 14.18 -14.67 -16.95
N PHE A 4 13.18 -14.68 -16.12
CA PHE A 4 12.86 -13.51 -15.33
C PHE A 4 12.61 -13.91 -13.88
N VAL A 5 12.83 -12.95 -13.00
CA VAL A 5 12.70 -13.13 -11.56
C VAL A 5 11.46 -12.37 -11.06
N VAL A 6 10.69 -13.02 -10.22
CA VAL A 6 9.59 -12.39 -9.49
C VAL A 6 10.09 -12.12 -8.07
N ALA A 7 10.10 -10.85 -7.68
CA ALA A 7 10.50 -10.46 -6.33
C ALA A 7 9.25 -10.21 -5.50
N LYS A 8 9.18 -10.79 -4.30
CA LYS A 8 8.07 -10.62 -3.38
C LYS A 8 8.58 -10.07 -2.05
N PHE A 9 7.95 -9.00 -1.57
CA PHE A 9 8.34 -8.34 -0.34
C PHE A 9 7.19 -8.30 0.65
N GLY A 10 7.47 -8.64 1.90
CA GLY A 10 6.51 -8.52 2.99
C GLY A 10 6.41 -7.09 3.53
N GLY A 11 5.50 -6.89 4.50
CA GLY A 11 5.19 -5.55 5.01
C GLY A 11 6.37 -4.82 5.63
N THR A 12 7.29 -5.52 6.30
CA THR A 12 8.48 -4.89 6.90
C THR A 12 9.43 -4.33 5.86
N SER A 13 9.47 -4.94 4.67
CA SER A 13 10.30 -4.50 3.56
C SER A 13 9.76 -3.24 2.88
N VAL A 14 8.52 -2.87 3.15
CA VAL A 14 7.87 -1.68 2.61
C VAL A 14 7.22 -0.84 3.72
N ALA A 15 7.73 -0.98 4.95
CA ALA A 15 7.16 -0.33 6.14
C ALA A 15 7.23 1.19 6.08
N ASP A 16 8.28 1.73 5.50
CA ASP A 16 8.52 3.17 5.39
C ASP A 16 9.35 3.45 4.13
N TYR A 17 9.63 4.74 3.92
CA TYR A 17 10.39 5.18 2.74
C TYR A 17 11.78 4.54 2.70
N ASP A 18 12.48 4.48 3.82
CA ASP A 18 13.83 3.89 3.87
C ASP A 18 13.80 2.40 3.56
N ALA A 19 12.81 1.67 4.11
CA ALA A 19 12.62 0.25 3.82
C ALA A 19 12.33 0.03 2.33
N MET A 20 11.49 0.86 1.74
CA MET A 20 11.19 0.80 0.30
C MET A 20 12.44 1.01 -0.54
N ASN A 21 13.31 1.94 -0.15
CA ASN A 21 14.56 2.16 -0.87
C ASN A 21 15.51 0.97 -0.76
N ARG A 22 15.59 0.33 0.40
CA ARG A 22 16.39 -0.89 0.55
C ARG A 22 15.85 -2.02 -0.33
N SER A 23 14.53 -2.15 -0.41
CA SER A 23 13.88 -3.14 -1.28
C SER A 23 14.10 -2.82 -2.75
N ALA A 24 14.08 -1.53 -3.11
CA ALA A 24 14.42 -1.10 -4.47
C ALA A 24 15.86 -1.47 -4.81
N ASP A 25 16.80 -1.34 -3.86
CA ASP A 25 18.18 -1.76 -4.07
C ASP A 25 18.26 -3.25 -4.45
N VAL A 26 17.48 -4.09 -3.77
CA VAL A 26 17.41 -5.54 -4.05
C VAL A 26 16.86 -5.78 -5.46
N VAL A 27 15.79 -5.10 -5.83
CA VAL A 27 15.16 -5.24 -7.15
C VAL A 27 16.14 -4.83 -8.25
N LEU A 28 16.82 -3.71 -8.07
CA LEU A 28 17.72 -3.16 -9.09
C LEU A 28 19.05 -3.91 -9.19
N ALA A 29 19.42 -4.66 -8.15
CA ALA A 29 20.62 -5.48 -8.16
C ALA A 29 20.51 -6.67 -9.13
N ASP A 30 19.28 -7.11 -9.44
CA ASP A 30 19.05 -8.23 -10.36
C ASP A 30 18.37 -7.71 -11.63
N PRO A 31 19.10 -7.65 -12.77
CA PRO A 31 18.52 -7.11 -14.01
C PRO A 31 17.42 -8.00 -14.61
N ASP A 32 17.28 -9.24 -14.13
CA ASP A 32 16.25 -10.16 -14.60
C ASP A 32 14.92 -10.00 -13.86
N THR A 33 14.86 -9.16 -12.81
CA THR A 33 13.62 -8.90 -12.11
C THR A 33 12.66 -8.14 -13.03
N ARG A 34 11.49 -8.73 -13.28
CA ARG A 34 10.46 -8.17 -14.17
C ARG A 34 9.17 -7.88 -13.45
N LEU A 35 8.92 -8.56 -12.34
CA LEU A 35 7.69 -8.42 -11.58
C LEU A 35 8.00 -8.30 -10.11
N VAL A 36 7.39 -7.32 -9.45
CA VAL A 36 7.52 -7.11 -8.01
C VAL A 36 6.13 -7.20 -7.40
N VAL A 37 5.98 -8.04 -6.39
CA VAL A 37 4.73 -8.21 -5.64
C VAL A 37 4.96 -7.71 -4.22
N LEU A 38 4.09 -6.85 -3.75
CA LEU A 38 4.24 -6.19 -2.45
C LEU A 38 3.04 -6.46 -1.55
N SER A 39 3.32 -6.67 -0.27
CA SER A 39 2.30 -6.62 0.77
C SER A 39 2.04 -5.16 1.15
N ALA A 40 0.97 -4.91 1.91
CA ALA A 40 0.76 -3.61 2.55
C ALA A 40 1.94 -3.29 3.48
N SER A 41 2.21 -2.01 3.71
CA SER A 41 3.24 -1.58 4.66
C SER A 41 2.96 -2.11 6.06
N ALA A 42 4.01 -2.34 6.85
CA ALA A 42 3.88 -2.90 8.19
C ALA A 42 2.86 -2.13 9.02
N GLY A 43 1.97 -2.84 9.68
CA GLY A 43 0.90 -2.28 10.50
C GLY A 43 -0.38 -1.97 9.73
N VAL A 44 -0.31 -1.77 8.42
CA VAL A 44 -1.49 -1.39 7.61
C VAL A 44 -2.51 -2.52 7.55
N THR A 45 -2.07 -3.75 7.28
CA THR A 45 -2.98 -4.90 7.19
C THR A 45 -3.78 -5.06 8.49
N ASN A 46 -3.11 -4.97 9.64
CA ASN A 46 -3.77 -5.10 10.94
C ASN A 46 -4.82 -4.02 11.16
N LEU A 47 -4.52 -2.78 10.75
CA LEU A 47 -5.48 -1.68 10.83
C LEU A 47 -6.69 -1.92 9.94
N LEU A 48 -6.47 -2.41 8.73
CA LEU A 48 -7.56 -2.68 7.79
C LEU A 48 -8.43 -3.85 8.25
N VAL A 49 -7.82 -4.90 8.80
CA VAL A 49 -8.57 -6.02 9.38
C VAL A 49 -9.42 -5.55 10.56
N ALA A 50 -8.86 -4.70 11.43
CA ALA A 50 -9.61 -4.14 12.55
C ALA A 50 -10.81 -3.31 12.07
N LEU A 51 -10.62 -2.49 11.03
CA LEU A 51 -11.70 -1.70 10.45
C LEU A 51 -12.81 -2.58 9.85
N ALA A 52 -12.42 -3.74 9.31
CA ALA A 52 -13.38 -4.69 8.74
C ALA A 52 -14.25 -5.38 9.79
N GLU A 53 -13.84 -5.34 11.05
CA GLU A 53 -14.61 -5.93 12.15
C GLU A 53 -15.79 -5.11 12.59
N GLY A 54 -15.95 -3.89 12.08
CA GLY A 54 -17.11 -3.05 12.37
C GLY A 54 -16.98 -2.29 13.68
N LEU A 55 -15.96 -1.46 13.79
CA LEU A 55 -15.67 -0.69 15.00
C LEU A 55 -16.66 0.44 15.23
N GLU A 56 -16.86 0.82 16.50
CA GLU A 56 -17.59 2.04 16.81
C GLU A 56 -16.83 3.28 16.35
N ALA A 57 -17.56 4.40 16.26
CA ALA A 57 -17.06 5.62 15.61
C ALA A 57 -15.72 6.09 16.14
N SER A 58 -15.53 6.12 17.47
CA SER A 58 -14.28 6.62 18.05
C SER A 58 -13.08 5.71 17.77
N GLU A 59 -13.28 4.40 17.86
CA GLU A 59 -12.23 3.43 17.55
C GLU A 59 -11.92 3.43 16.06
N ARG A 60 -12.94 3.51 15.23
CA ARG A 60 -12.80 3.60 13.78
C ARG A 60 -11.98 4.81 13.40
N GLN A 61 -12.28 5.97 13.97
CA GLN A 61 -11.55 7.20 13.70
C GLN A 61 -10.08 7.08 14.09
N ALA A 62 -9.79 6.48 15.24
CA ALA A 62 -8.41 6.29 15.70
C ALA A 62 -7.62 5.40 14.74
N LYS A 63 -8.24 4.32 14.24
CA LYS A 63 -7.58 3.42 13.29
C LYS A 63 -7.35 4.11 11.94
N LEU A 64 -8.32 4.90 11.48
CA LEU A 64 -8.18 5.65 10.23
C LEU A 64 -7.07 6.69 10.32
N GLU A 65 -6.94 7.38 11.46
CA GLU A 65 -5.86 8.34 11.67
C GLU A 65 -4.49 7.67 11.68
N ALA A 66 -4.38 6.50 12.32
CA ALA A 66 -3.13 5.73 12.33
C ALA A 66 -2.74 5.29 10.91
N LEU A 67 -3.71 4.82 10.14
CA LEU A 67 -3.50 4.42 8.75
C LEU A 67 -3.03 5.60 7.90
N HIS A 68 -3.72 6.72 8.01
CA HIS A 68 -3.40 7.96 7.31
C HIS A 68 -1.96 8.38 7.60
N LYS A 69 -1.57 8.34 8.87
CA LYS A 69 -0.21 8.70 9.29
C LYS A 69 0.85 7.83 8.62
N ILE A 70 0.65 6.51 8.61
CA ILE A 70 1.62 5.58 7.98
C ILE A 70 1.80 5.94 6.50
N GLN A 71 0.71 6.12 5.77
CA GLN A 71 0.76 6.38 4.33
C GLN A 71 1.35 7.76 4.03
N PHE A 72 0.97 8.78 4.79
CA PHE A 72 1.48 10.13 4.57
C PHE A 72 2.92 10.33 5.04
N ASP A 73 3.39 9.54 6.02
CA ASP A 73 4.80 9.56 6.40
C ASP A 73 5.68 9.12 5.22
N ILE A 74 5.24 8.09 4.48
CA ILE A 74 5.96 7.63 3.28
C ILE A 74 5.84 8.68 2.17
N LEU A 75 4.61 9.12 1.92
CA LEU A 75 4.32 10.09 0.86
C LEU A 75 5.13 11.38 1.02
N SER A 76 5.27 11.86 2.24
CA SER A 76 6.01 13.10 2.54
C SER A 76 7.51 13.01 2.27
N ARG A 77 8.06 11.79 2.20
CA ARG A 77 9.47 11.56 1.91
C ARG A 77 9.78 11.55 0.41
N LEU A 78 8.75 11.39 -0.43
CA LEU A 78 8.92 11.40 -1.89
C LEU A 78 9.32 12.79 -2.37
N ARG A 79 10.09 12.85 -3.46
CA ARG A 79 10.52 14.14 -4.05
C ARG A 79 9.35 14.92 -4.61
N ASP A 80 8.42 14.23 -5.26
CA ASP A 80 7.23 14.84 -5.82
C ASP A 80 6.00 14.04 -5.42
N PRO A 81 5.48 14.24 -4.20
CA PRO A 81 4.31 13.50 -3.75
C PRO A 81 3.04 13.83 -4.52
N SER A 82 3.00 14.97 -5.20
CA SER A 82 1.79 15.39 -5.94
C SER A 82 1.42 14.42 -7.06
N VAL A 83 2.38 13.65 -7.58
CA VAL A 83 2.14 12.68 -8.65
C VAL A 83 1.10 11.63 -8.25
N ILE A 84 1.18 11.15 -7.00
CA ILE A 84 0.31 10.06 -6.53
C ILE A 84 -0.56 10.43 -5.33
N SER A 85 -0.42 11.66 -4.79
CA SER A 85 -1.17 12.03 -3.59
C SER A 85 -2.68 11.93 -3.78
N GLU A 86 -3.20 12.32 -4.94
CA GLU A 86 -4.62 12.22 -5.23
C GLU A 86 -5.10 10.76 -5.23
N GLU A 87 -4.31 9.85 -5.79
CA GLU A 87 -4.66 8.43 -5.80
C GLU A 87 -4.64 7.84 -4.40
N ILE A 88 -3.63 8.18 -3.60
CA ILE A 88 -3.55 7.73 -2.21
C ILE A 88 -4.74 8.26 -1.41
N GLU A 89 -5.07 9.54 -1.56
CA GLU A 89 -6.23 10.13 -0.89
C GLU A 89 -7.53 9.47 -1.31
N ARG A 90 -7.69 9.17 -2.60
CA ARG A 90 -8.87 8.48 -3.10
C ARG A 90 -9.01 7.09 -2.48
N LEU A 91 -7.92 6.36 -2.38
CA LEU A 91 -7.92 5.03 -1.76
C LEU A 91 -8.25 5.13 -0.27
N LEU A 92 -7.73 6.14 0.43
CA LEU A 92 -8.05 6.35 1.85
C LEU A 92 -9.52 6.73 2.04
N GLU A 93 -10.11 7.52 1.15
CA GLU A 93 -11.53 7.84 1.19
C GLU A 93 -12.39 6.59 0.96
N ASN A 94 -11.98 5.72 0.03
CA ASN A 94 -12.66 4.44 -0.18
C ASN A 94 -12.60 3.57 1.08
N ILE A 95 -11.47 3.57 1.78
CA ILE A 95 -11.32 2.84 3.04
C ILE A 95 -12.28 3.39 4.09
N ILE A 96 -12.43 4.70 4.19
CA ILE A 96 -13.39 5.32 5.12
C ILE A 96 -14.81 4.82 4.84
N THR A 97 -15.20 4.83 3.58
CA THR A 97 -16.54 4.36 3.16
C THR A 97 -16.75 2.88 3.49
N LEU A 98 -15.74 2.06 3.19
CA LEU A 98 -15.81 0.62 3.46
C LEU A 98 -15.86 0.33 4.97
N ALA A 99 -15.11 1.08 5.76
CA ALA A 99 -15.11 0.94 7.22
C ALA A 99 -16.46 1.31 7.82
N GLU A 100 -17.11 2.34 7.28
CA GLU A 100 -18.47 2.72 7.69
C GLU A 100 -19.47 1.61 7.32
N ALA A 101 -19.35 1.04 6.13
CA ALA A 101 -20.19 -0.09 5.72
C ALA A 101 -19.99 -1.29 6.64
N ALA A 102 -18.77 -1.58 7.02
CA ALA A 102 -18.45 -2.68 7.95
C ALA A 102 -19.05 -2.45 9.34
N SER A 103 -19.19 -1.20 9.77
CA SER A 103 -19.82 -0.87 11.06
C SER A 103 -21.31 -1.20 11.07
N LEU A 104 -21.93 -1.27 9.89
CA LEU A 104 -23.34 -1.64 9.77
C LEU A 104 -23.54 -3.14 9.58
N ALA A 105 -22.65 -3.78 8.79
CA ALA A 105 -22.70 -5.21 8.54
C ALA A 105 -21.35 -5.69 8.04
N THR A 106 -20.76 -6.66 8.72
CA THR A 106 -19.47 -7.23 8.33
C THR A 106 -19.67 -8.31 7.27
N SER A 107 -18.64 -8.50 6.43
CA SER A 107 -18.62 -9.59 5.46
C SER A 107 -17.19 -9.88 5.04
N THR A 108 -16.95 -11.09 4.54
CA THR A 108 -15.65 -11.48 3.98
C THR A 108 -15.28 -10.60 2.80
N ALA A 109 -16.27 -10.26 1.98
CA ALA A 109 -16.04 -9.39 0.81
C ALA A 109 -15.54 -8.00 1.22
N LEU A 110 -16.09 -7.42 2.28
CA LEU A 110 -15.63 -6.13 2.81
C LEU A 110 -14.21 -6.23 3.37
N THR A 111 -13.92 -7.32 4.10
CA THR A 111 -12.58 -7.55 4.64
C THR A 111 -11.57 -7.63 3.52
N ASP A 112 -11.84 -8.43 2.50
CA ASP A 112 -10.93 -8.60 1.35
C ASP A 112 -10.71 -7.29 0.60
N GLU A 113 -11.79 -6.52 0.41
CA GLU A 113 -11.71 -5.23 -0.26
C GLU A 113 -10.87 -4.24 0.53
N LEU A 114 -11.07 -4.15 1.85
CA LEU A 114 -10.27 -3.28 2.70
C LEU A 114 -8.79 -3.65 2.67
N VAL A 115 -8.49 -4.93 2.87
CA VAL A 115 -7.09 -5.41 2.90
C VAL A 115 -6.39 -5.13 1.57
N SER A 116 -7.09 -5.31 0.45
CA SER A 116 -6.49 -5.06 -0.88
C SER A 116 -6.09 -3.61 -1.08
N HIS A 117 -6.77 -2.65 -0.44
CA HIS A 117 -6.40 -1.25 -0.53
C HIS A 117 -5.02 -0.97 0.05
N GLY A 118 -4.62 -1.70 1.11
CA GLY A 118 -3.29 -1.57 1.67
C GLY A 118 -2.20 -1.96 0.69
N GLU A 119 -2.42 -3.04 -0.04
CA GLU A 119 -1.48 -3.51 -1.06
C GLU A 119 -1.41 -2.54 -2.24
N LEU A 120 -2.54 -1.97 -2.65
CA LEU A 120 -2.57 -0.97 -3.70
C LEU A 120 -1.75 0.28 -3.32
N MET A 121 -1.91 0.76 -2.09
CA MET A 121 -1.19 1.94 -1.64
C MET A 121 0.32 1.70 -1.59
N SER A 122 0.76 0.55 -1.05
CA SER A 122 2.20 0.25 -1.00
C SER A 122 2.79 0.13 -2.40
N THR A 123 2.03 -0.44 -3.35
CA THR A 123 2.47 -0.58 -4.73
C THR A 123 2.62 0.78 -5.41
N LEU A 124 1.66 1.68 -5.24
CA LEU A 124 1.76 3.03 -5.80
C LEU A 124 2.97 3.79 -5.26
N LEU A 125 3.20 3.70 -3.95
CA LEU A 125 4.33 4.36 -3.31
C LEU A 125 5.66 3.77 -3.79
N PHE A 126 5.73 2.45 -3.91
CA PHE A 126 6.95 1.77 -4.37
C PHE A 126 7.29 2.13 -5.83
N VAL A 127 6.29 2.23 -6.69
CA VAL A 127 6.48 2.68 -8.07
C VAL A 127 7.11 4.06 -8.10
N GLU A 128 6.67 4.98 -7.24
CA GLU A 128 7.28 6.31 -7.15
C GLU A 128 8.71 6.27 -6.63
N VAL A 129 9.01 5.40 -5.67
CA VAL A 129 10.40 5.18 -5.21
C VAL A 129 11.29 4.74 -6.37
N LEU A 130 10.79 3.82 -7.21
CA LEU A 130 11.54 3.37 -8.40
C LEU A 130 11.71 4.50 -9.41
N ARG A 131 10.68 5.32 -9.62
CA ARG A 131 10.77 6.47 -10.54
C ARG A 131 11.80 7.48 -10.06
N GLU A 132 11.92 7.70 -8.77
CA GLU A 132 12.95 8.58 -8.20
C GLU A 132 14.37 8.10 -8.52
N ARG A 133 14.50 6.81 -8.81
CA ARG A 133 15.77 6.19 -9.20
C ARG A 133 15.93 6.07 -10.71
N ASN A 134 15.07 6.78 -11.46
CA ASN A 134 15.08 6.78 -12.93
C ASN A 134 14.77 5.40 -13.53
N VAL A 135 13.90 4.64 -12.86
CA VAL A 135 13.49 3.31 -13.33
C VAL A 135 12.11 3.42 -13.96
N ASP A 136 11.98 2.94 -15.20
CA ASP A 136 10.69 2.80 -15.85
C ASP A 136 9.95 1.64 -15.21
N SER A 137 8.81 1.95 -14.60
CA SER A 137 7.99 0.93 -13.97
C SER A 137 6.51 1.24 -14.22
N LEU A 138 5.71 0.18 -14.26
CA LEU A 138 4.29 0.27 -14.51
C LEU A 138 3.53 -0.31 -13.33
N TRP A 139 2.65 0.49 -12.75
CA TRP A 139 1.74 0.00 -11.72
C TRP A 139 0.62 -0.80 -12.36
N PHE A 140 0.32 -1.93 -11.79
CA PHE A 140 -0.71 -2.82 -12.29
C PHE A 140 -1.60 -3.32 -11.15
N ASP A 141 -2.91 -3.07 -11.26
CA ASP A 141 -3.89 -3.53 -10.28
C ASP A 141 -4.49 -4.85 -10.79
N VAL A 142 -4.09 -5.96 -10.17
CA VAL A 142 -4.52 -7.31 -10.59
C VAL A 142 -5.99 -7.58 -10.35
N ARG A 143 -6.69 -6.71 -9.62
CA ARG A 143 -8.14 -6.82 -9.40
C ARG A 143 -8.96 -6.41 -10.62
N LYS A 144 -8.34 -5.71 -11.54
CA LYS A 144 -9.00 -5.17 -12.74
C LYS A 144 -8.83 -6.06 -13.95
#